data_2faba99de419f945094293c1cfd73471
#
_entry.id   2faba99de419f945094293c1cfd73471
#
_cell.length_a   1.000
_cell.length_b   1.000
_cell.length_c   1.000
_cell.angle_alpha   90.00
_cell.angle_beta   90.00
_cell.angle_gamma   90.00
#
_symmetry.space_group_name_H-M   'P 1'
#
loop_
_entity.id
_entity.type
_entity.pdbx_description
1 polymer ?
#
loop_
_entity_poly.entity_id
_entity_poly.type
_entity_poly.pdbx_seq_one_letter_code
_entity_poly.pdbx_strand_id
1 'polypeptide(L)'
;MKNFDRKRLVGSWQLQRWFITYEDGAVTEPLGPGAVGLLVYTPDGWMSAAMMAAGRPRLSRNNPRAASEHERAAAFDAFFGYCCRWRIAGQAVEHHVTIAHNPALVGTVQTRRIQMRGRTLTLSAEEVVPGGVRVHRLQWRPARAVETIAAARVAARKSK
;
A
#
# COMPACT_ATOMS: atom_id res chain seq x y z
N MET A 1 1.35 27.37 8.71
CA MET A 1 1.91 26.53 7.61
C MET A 1 0.81 26.21 6.62
N LYS A 2 1.08 26.29 5.31
CA LYS A 2 0.08 26.00 4.27
C LYS A 2 -0.18 24.49 4.22
N ASN A 3 -1.45 24.09 4.19
CA ASN A 3 -1.84 22.67 4.04
C ASN A 3 -1.40 22.14 2.66
N PHE A 4 -1.10 20.84 2.60
CA PHE A 4 -0.90 20.13 1.34
C PHE A 4 -2.19 20.19 0.51
N ASP A 5 -2.05 20.41 -0.80
CA ASP A 5 -3.21 20.44 -1.69
C ASP A 5 -3.80 19.02 -1.85
N ARG A 6 -5.00 18.82 -1.29
CA ARG A 6 -5.75 17.57 -1.31
C ARG A 6 -5.94 17.00 -2.72
N LYS A 7 -6.14 17.86 -3.71
CA LYS A 7 -6.37 17.45 -5.11
C LYS A 7 -5.18 16.68 -5.70
N ARG A 8 -3.98 16.92 -5.18
CA ARG A 8 -2.76 16.25 -5.65
C ARG A 8 -2.64 14.80 -5.18
N LEU A 9 -3.40 14.38 -4.16
CA LEU A 9 -3.46 12.97 -3.73
C LEU A 9 -4.56 12.20 -4.46
N VAL A 10 -5.65 12.85 -4.84
CA VAL A 10 -6.79 12.18 -5.50
C VAL A 10 -6.33 11.46 -6.75
N GLY A 11 -6.71 10.18 -6.87
CA GLY A 11 -6.37 9.31 -7.98
C GLY A 11 -5.83 7.95 -7.54
N SER A 12 -5.31 7.22 -8.50
CA SER A 12 -4.74 5.88 -8.30
C SER A 12 -3.21 5.92 -8.40
N TRP A 13 -2.56 5.23 -7.49
CA TRP A 13 -1.12 5.22 -7.32
C TRP A 13 -0.60 3.78 -7.28
N GLN A 14 0.43 3.50 -8.06
CA GLN A 14 1.10 2.21 -8.09
C GLN A 14 2.33 2.23 -7.19
N LEU A 15 2.48 1.21 -6.33
CA LEU A 15 3.63 1.04 -5.47
C LEU A 15 4.90 0.88 -6.32
N GLN A 16 5.94 1.63 -5.92
CA GLN A 16 7.28 1.49 -6.46
C GLN A 16 8.19 0.76 -5.47
N ARG A 17 8.06 1.10 -4.20
CA ARG A 17 8.85 0.48 -3.13
C ARG A 17 8.23 0.76 -1.77
N TRP A 18 8.25 -0.22 -0.85
CA TRP A 18 8.05 -0.05 0.57
C TRP A 18 9.31 -0.50 1.30
N PHE A 19 9.92 0.42 2.06
CA PHE A 19 11.11 0.12 2.82
C PHE A 19 11.06 0.81 4.19
N ILE A 20 11.82 0.25 5.12
CA ILE A 20 11.99 0.73 6.49
C ILE A 20 13.47 1.06 6.67
N THR A 21 13.77 2.24 7.22
CA THR A 21 15.12 2.61 7.63
C THR A 21 15.17 2.65 9.15
N TYR A 22 16.26 2.15 9.71
CA TYR A 22 16.55 2.11 11.14
C TYR A 22 17.62 3.14 11.51
N GLU A 23 17.77 3.45 12.81
CA GLU A 23 18.75 4.44 13.29
C GLU A 23 20.21 4.04 12.99
N ASP A 24 20.51 2.74 12.97
CA ASP A 24 21.82 2.20 12.60
C ASP A 24 22.11 2.23 11.09
N GLY A 25 21.19 2.75 10.29
CA GLY A 25 21.31 2.81 8.84
C GLY A 25 20.85 1.55 8.11
N ALA A 26 20.45 0.49 8.81
CA ALA A 26 19.88 -0.70 8.19
C ALA A 26 18.61 -0.37 7.39
N VAL A 27 18.38 -1.12 6.33
CA VAL A 27 17.18 -0.99 5.47
C VAL A 27 16.57 -2.37 5.26
N THR A 28 15.26 -2.46 5.49
CA THR A 28 14.48 -3.68 5.21
C THR A 28 13.29 -3.38 4.31
N GLU A 29 12.79 -4.39 3.62
CA GLU A 29 11.58 -4.31 2.80
C GLU A 29 10.56 -5.32 3.33
N PRO A 30 9.46 -4.88 3.99
CA PRO A 30 8.52 -5.76 4.69
C PRO A 30 7.86 -6.83 3.79
N LEU A 31 7.63 -6.50 2.53
CA LEU A 31 7.06 -7.41 1.54
C LEU A 31 8.11 -7.92 0.52
N GLY A 32 9.39 -7.70 0.83
CA GLY A 32 10.51 -8.05 -0.06
C GLY A 32 10.62 -7.14 -1.28
N PRO A 33 11.68 -7.36 -2.09
CA PRO A 33 11.92 -6.59 -3.31
C PRO A 33 10.84 -6.87 -4.35
N GLY A 34 10.49 -5.83 -5.12
CA GLY A 34 9.52 -5.96 -6.21
C GLY A 34 8.07 -6.09 -5.73
N ALA A 35 7.77 -5.81 -4.46
CA ALA A 35 6.39 -5.77 -3.97
C ALA A 35 5.50 -4.93 -4.88
N VAL A 36 4.27 -5.37 -5.09
CA VAL A 36 3.27 -4.69 -5.91
C VAL A 36 2.15 -4.14 -5.06
N GLY A 37 1.53 -3.04 -5.48
CA GLY A 37 0.44 -2.46 -4.72
C GLY A 37 -0.27 -1.35 -5.46
N LEU A 38 -1.50 -1.11 -5.01
CA LEU A 38 -2.36 -0.04 -5.46
C LEU A 38 -2.85 0.76 -4.26
N LEU A 39 -2.76 2.08 -4.39
CA LEU A 39 -3.32 3.04 -3.44
C LEU A 39 -4.28 3.93 -4.22
N VAL A 40 -5.47 4.11 -3.70
CA VAL A 40 -6.51 4.96 -4.29
C VAL A 40 -7.00 5.96 -3.28
N TYR A 41 -7.05 7.23 -3.68
CA TYR A 41 -7.71 8.30 -2.94
C TYR A 41 -8.86 8.83 -3.78
N THR A 42 -10.07 8.77 -3.26
CA THR A 42 -11.25 9.30 -3.94
C THR A 42 -11.54 10.76 -3.52
N PRO A 43 -12.17 11.57 -4.38
CA PRO A 43 -12.48 12.97 -4.03
C PRO A 43 -13.48 13.10 -2.90
N ASP A 44 -14.35 12.13 -2.67
CA ASP A 44 -15.33 12.09 -1.59
C ASP A 44 -14.78 11.64 -0.23
N GLY A 45 -13.45 11.35 -0.15
CA GLY A 45 -12.72 11.11 1.09
C GLY A 45 -12.60 9.66 1.51
N TRP A 46 -12.78 8.70 0.60
CA TRP A 46 -12.42 7.32 0.82
C TRP A 46 -11.01 7.02 0.30
N MET A 47 -10.36 6.08 0.93
CA MET A 47 -9.05 5.58 0.54
C MET A 47 -9.01 4.07 0.69
N SER A 48 -8.29 3.42 -0.24
CA SER A 48 -7.95 2.00 -0.15
C SER A 48 -6.50 1.80 -0.55
N ALA A 49 -5.78 1.00 0.23
CA ALA A 49 -4.45 0.51 -0.09
C ALA A 49 -4.41 -1.02 -0.02
N ALA A 50 -3.86 -1.64 -1.04
CA ALA A 50 -3.60 -3.07 -1.09
C ALA A 50 -2.21 -3.30 -1.65
N MET A 51 -1.38 -4.04 -0.92
CA MET A 51 0.01 -4.33 -1.27
C MET A 51 0.32 -5.78 -0.99
N MET A 52 1.14 -6.39 -1.83
CA MET A 52 1.57 -7.77 -1.63
C MET A 52 3.00 -8.00 -2.09
N ALA A 53 3.62 -9.03 -1.53
CA ALA A 53 4.92 -9.53 -1.98
C ALA A 53 4.84 -9.95 -3.45
N ALA A 54 5.93 -9.76 -4.20
CA ALA A 54 6.06 -10.32 -5.53
C ALA A 54 6.09 -11.86 -5.46
N GLY A 55 5.51 -12.50 -6.48
CA GLY A 55 5.61 -13.95 -6.60
C GLY A 55 4.94 -14.75 -5.47
N ARG A 56 3.89 -14.21 -4.83
CA ARG A 56 3.12 -14.96 -3.81
C ARG A 56 2.72 -16.34 -4.34
N PRO A 57 3.05 -17.43 -3.62
CA PRO A 57 2.65 -18.77 -4.04
C PRO A 57 1.11 -18.90 -4.02
N ARG A 58 0.59 -19.65 -4.96
CA ARG A 58 -0.83 -20.03 -4.91
C ARG A 58 -1.06 -20.96 -3.74
N LEU A 59 -2.21 -20.83 -3.08
CA LEU A 59 -2.65 -21.84 -2.13
C LEU A 59 -2.89 -23.18 -2.84
N SER A 60 -2.60 -24.28 -2.17
CA SER A 60 -2.83 -25.63 -2.68
C SER A 60 -4.31 -25.94 -2.95
N ARG A 61 -5.21 -25.13 -2.42
CA ARG A 61 -6.67 -25.26 -2.55
C ARG A 61 -7.29 -23.95 -2.98
N ASN A 62 -8.30 -24.00 -3.86
CA ASN A 62 -9.06 -22.82 -4.28
C ASN A 62 -9.88 -22.20 -3.12
N ASN A 63 -10.37 -23.06 -2.20
CA ASN A 63 -10.95 -22.56 -0.95
C ASN A 63 -9.83 -22.30 0.07
N PRO A 64 -9.59 -21.04 0.46
CA PRO A 64 -8.51 -20.71 1.40
C PRO A 64 -8.64 -21.42 2.75
N ARG A 65 -9.88 -21.70 3.21
CA ARG A 65 -10.12 -22.41 4.48
C ARG A 65 -9.70 -23.89 4.44
N ALA A 66 -9.55 -24.46 3.26
CA ALA A 66 -9.09 -25.83 3.06
C ALA A 66 -7.57 -25.93 2.87
N ALA A 67 -6.86 -24.80 2.76
CA ALA A 67 -5.42 -24.76 2.77
C ALA A 67 -4.88 -24.98 4.18
N SER A 68 -3.62 -25.44 4.29
CA SER A 68 -2.97 -25.65 5.58
C SER A 68 -2.82 -24.32 6.36
N GLU A 69 -2.67 -24.42 7.68
CA GLU A 69 -2.44 -23.24 8.52
C GLU A 69 -1.16 -22.49 8.12
N HIS A 70 -0.11 -23.22 7.79
CA HIS A 70 1.14 -22.66 7.31
C HIS A 70 0.96 -21.85 6.02
N GLU A 71 0.25 -22.37 5.02
CA GLU A 71 -0.05 -21.66 3.78
C GLU A 71 -0.88 -20.39 4.04
N ARG A 72 -1.86 -20.48 4.94
CA ARG A 72 -2.71 -19.33 5.29
C ARG A 72 -1.91 -18.25 6.02
N ALA A 73 -1.04 -18.63 6.96
CA ALA A 73 -0.15 -17.70 7.66
C ALA A 73 0.80 -17.01 6.69
N ALA A 74 1.47 -17.76 5.81
CA ALA A 74 2.35 -17.20 4.80
C ALA A 74 1.60 -16.26 3.83
N ALA A 75 0.37 -16.59 3.46
CA ALA A 75 -0.47 -15.73 2.62
C ALA A 75 -0.89 -14.45 3.36
N PHE A 76 -1.13 -14.52 4.66
CA PHE A 76 -1.41 -13.36 5.50
C PHE A 76 -0.17 -12.45 5.56
N ASP A 77 0.99 -12.97 5.89
CA ASP A 77 2.23 -12.20 6.04
C ASP A 77 2.70 -11.52 4.74
N ALA A 78 2.36 -12.13 3.60
CA ALA A 78 2.73 -11.64 2.28
C ALA A 78 1.75 -10.58 1.70
N PHE A 79 0.82 -10.08 2.49
CA PHE A 79 -0.16 -9.07 2.08
C PHE A 79 -0.33 -8.00 3.17
N PHE A 80 -0.58 -6.78 2.76
CA PHE A 80 -0.94 -5.68 3.64
C PHE A 80 -1.98 -4.80 2.94
N GLY A 81 -3.05 -4.44 3.66
CA GLY A 81 -4.06 -3.56 3.09
C GLY A 81 -5.04 -3.05 4.13
N TYR A 82 -5.63 -1.90 3.84
CA TYR A 82 -6.72 -1.32 4.60
C TYR A 82 -7.51 -0.30 3.78
N CYS A 83 -8.74 -0.07 4.21
CA CYS A 83 -9.62 0.95 3.66
C CYS A 83 -10.06 1.91 4.78
N CYS A 84 -10.26 3.17 4.44
CA CYS A 84 -10.51 4.19 5.45
C CYS A 84 -11.12 5.48 4.87
N ARG A 85 -11.57 6.35 5.78
CA ARG A 85 -11.73 7.78 5.48
C ARG A 85 -10.37 8.47 5.58
N TRP A 86 -10.14 9.47 4.73
CA TRP A 86 -8.89 10.22 4.75
C TRP A 86 -9.10 11.73 4.74
N ARG A 87 -8.18 12.44 5.36
CA ARG A 87 -8.14 13.91 5.33
C ARG A 87 -6.70 14.42 5.35
N ILE A 88 -6.49 15.66 4.90
CA ILE A 88 -5.22 16.36 5.03
C ILE A 88 -5.14 17.00 6.42
N ALA A 89 -3.97 16.85 7.04
CA ALA A 89 -3.59 17.49 8.29
C ALA A 89 -2.20 18.14 8.11
N GLY A 90 -2.16 19.43 7.77
CA GLY A 90 -0.92 20.13 7.45
C GLY A 90 -0.21 19.56 6.22
N GLN A 91 1.00 19.04 6.42
CA GLN A 91 1.79 18.33 5.40
C GLN A 91 1.69 16.80 5.54
N ALA A 92 0.65 16.32 6.20
CA ALA A 92 0.37 14.91 6.37
C ALA A 92 -1.03 14.55 5.88
N VAL A 93 -1.24 13.27 5.64
CA VAL A 93 -2.55 12.67 5.45
C VAL A 93 -2.85 11.75 6.63
N GLU A 94 -4.05 11.84 7.15
CA GLU A 94 -4.59 10.94 8.17
C GLU A 94 -5.52 9.92 7.52
N HIS A 95 -5.32 8.67 7.85
CA HIS A 95 -6.11 7.52 7.45
C HIS A 95 -6.87 7.00 8.68
N HIS A 96 -8.16 7.24 8.75
CA HIS A 96 -9.05 6.78 9.84
C HIS A 96 -9.55 5.37 9.47
N VAL A 97 -8.84 4.36 9.91
CA VAL A 97 -8.98 2.96 9.44
C VAL A 97 -10.30 2.35 9.87
N THR A 98 -11.07 1.85 8.89
CA THR A 98 -12.37 1.19 9.13
C THR A 98 -12.36 -0.29 8.77
N ILE A 99 -11.57 -0.68 7.78
CA ILE A 99 -11.40 -2.07 7.32
C ILE A 99 -9.91 -2.31 7.16
N ALA A 100 -9.38 -3.39 7.69
CA ALA A 100 -7.97 -3.72 7.56
C ALA A 100 -7.73 -5.21 7.49
N HIS A 101 -6.67 -5.59 6.77
CA HIS A 101 -6.13 -6.95 6.77
C HIS A 101 -5.61 -7.34 8.17
N ASN A 102 -4.83 -6.44 8.81
CA ASN A 102 -4.49 -6.60 10.22
C ASN A 102 -5.60 -5.98 11.10
N PRO A 103 -6.37 -6.79 11.86
CA PRO A 103 -7.48 -6.31 12.66
C PRO A 103 -7.07 -5.29 13.73
N ALA A 104 -5.81 -5.29 14.18
CA ALA A 104 -5.30 -4.32 15.15
C ALA A 104 -5.27 -2.87 14.62
N LEU A 105 -5.37 -2.67 13.31
CA LEU A 105 -5.42 -1.33 12.72
C LEU A 105 -6.84 -0.72 12.72
N VAL A 106 -7.88 -1.52 12.84
CA VAL A 106 -9.27 -1.04 12.80
C VAL A 106 -9.53 -0.09 13.97
N GLY A 107 -10.11 1.08 13.68
CA GLY A 107 -10.36 2.13 14.66
C GLY A 107 -9.17 3.03 14.97
N THR A 108 -7.99 2.78 14.38
CA THR A 108 -6.80 3.63 14.55
C THR A 108 -6.74 4.74 13.50
N VAL A 109 -5.92 5.76 13.77
CA VAL A 109 -5.57 6.81 12.82
C VAL A 109 -4.11 6.61 12.41
N GLN A 110 -3.90 6.33 11.12
CA GLN A 110 -2.57 6.16 10.56
C GLN A 110 -2.13 7.47 9.88
N THR A 111 -1.28 8.23 10.55
CA THR A 111 -0.74 9.48 9.99
C THR A 111 0.45 9.20 9.09
N ARG A 112 0.47 9.81 7.91
CA ARG A 112 1.56 9.72 6.95
C ARG A 112 2.01 11.10 6.52
N ARG A 113 3.28 11.41 6.72
CA ARG A 113 3.89 12.62 6.17
C ARG A 113 3.94 12.51 4.65
N ILE A 114 3.55 13.57 3.95
CA ILE A 114 3.50 13.64 2.49
C ILE A 114 4.76 14.32 1.98
N GLN A 115 5.43 13.68 1.02
CA GLN A 115 6.47 14.31 0.22
C GLN A 115 6.20 14.01 -1.25
N MET A 116 6.18 15.06 -2.07
CA MET A 116 5.99 14.94 -3.51
C MET A 116 7.22 15.48 -4.23
N ARG A 117 7.88 14.62 -5.01
CA ARG A 117 9.02 15.00 -5.88
C ARG A 117 8.72 14.61 -7.32
N GLY A 118 8.47 15.60 -8.18
CA GLY A 118 7.98 15.33 -9.53
C GLY A 118 6.70 14.50 -9.49
N ARG A 119 6.73 13.31 -10.08
CA ARG A 119 5.59 12.36 -10.10
C ARG A 119 5.67 11.30 -9.01
N THR A 120 6.63 11.36 -8.11
CA THR A 120 6.78 10.41 -7.01
C THR A 120 6.15 10.97 -5.75
N LEU A 121 5.16 10.27 -5.22
CA LEU A 121 4.58 10.47 -3.90
C LEU A 121 5.31 9.56 -2.91
N THR A 122 5.86 10.11 -1.83
CA THR A 122 6.36 9.34 -0.69
C THR A 122 5.47 9.61 0.52
N LEU A 123 4.92 8.54 1.07
CA LEU A 123 4.21 8.53 2.35
C LEU A 123 5.12 7.91 3.40
N SER A 124 5.40 8.63 4.49
CA SER A 124 6.28 8.14 5.55
C SER A 124 5.62 8.23 6.92
N ALA A 125 5.99 7.29 7.79
CA ALA A 125 5.62 7.30 9.20
C ALA A 125 6.79 6.82 10.06
N GLU A 126 6.94 7.44 11.21
CA GLU A 126 7.85 7.00 12.26
C GLU A 126 7.12 6.02 13.17
N GLU A 127 7.84 5.01 13.62
CA GLU A 127 7.36 4.04 14.58
C GLU A 127 8.41 3.85 15.66
N VAL A 128 8.01 4.05 16.92
CA VAL A 128 8.85 3.78 18.08
C VAL A 128 8.77 2.30 18.38
N VAL A 129 9.92 1.65 18.43
CA VAL A 129 10.06 0.23 18.74
C VAL A 129 11.10 0.04 19.86
N PRO A 130 11.12 -1.10 20.56
CA PRO A 130 12.23 -1.40 21.45
C PRO A 130 13.56 -1.30 20.70
N GLY A 131 14.46 -0.43 21.17
CA GLY A 131 15.78 -0.20 20.55
C GLY A 131 15.85 1.00 19.59
N GLY A 132 14.80 1.83 19.48
CA GLY A 132 14.89 3.10 18.75
C GLY A 132 13.69 3.43 17.88
N VAL A 133 13.91 4.27 16.87
CA VAL A 133 12.89 4.70 15.91
C VAL A 133 13.17 4.07 14.56
N ARG A 134 12.13 3.57 13.91
CA ARG A 134 12.19 3.17 12.51
C ARG A 134 11.24 3.99 11.66
N VAL A 135 11.62 4.22 10.42
CA VAL A 135 10.84 5.06 9.50
C VAL A 135 10.39 4.24 8.31
N HIS A 136 9.09 4.03 8.21
CA HIS A 136 8.45 3.44 7.04
C HIS A 136 8.37 4.48 5.92
N ARG A 137 8.75 4.08 4.70
CA ARG A 137 8.60 4.90 3.50
C ARG A 137 7.98 4.08 2.38
N LEU A 138 6.85 4.57 1.88
CA LEU A 138 6.15 3.98 0.74
C LEU A 138 6.22 4.96 -0.41
N GLN A 139 6.85 4.55 -1.50
CA GLN A 139 7.00 5.35 -2.71
C GLN A 139 6.00 4.90 -3.76
N TRP A 140 5.32 5.86 -4.35
CA TRP A 140 4.22 5.64 -5.28
C TRP A 140 4.39 6.50 -6.54
N ARG A 141 3.90 6.01 -7.66
CA ARG A 141 3.73 6.80 -8.88
C ARG A 141 2.27 6.73 -9.35
N PRO A 142 1.77 7.73 -10.07
CA PRO A 142 0.45 7.64 -10.68
C PRO A 142 0.32 6.33 -11.45
N ALA A 143 -0.73 5.57 -11.16
CA ALA A 143 -1.03 4.34 -11.90
C ALA A 143 -1.28 4.70 -13.37
N ARG A 144 -0.75 3.88 -14.29
CA ARG A 144 -1.09 4.05 -15.71
C ARG A 144 -2.56 3.75 -15.90
N ALA A 145 -3.24 4.53 -16.74
CA ALA A 145 -4.56 4.17 -17.21
C ALA A 145 -4.47 2.77 -17.85
N VAL A 146 -5.29 1.84 -17.35
CA VAL A 146 -5.40 0.52 -17.98
C VAL A 146 -6.11 0.76 -19.32
N GLU A 147 -5.48 0.40 -20.43
CA GLU A 147 -6.19 0.22 -21.68
C GLU A 147 -7.39 -0.69 -21.41
N THR A 148 -8.55 -0.32 -21.91
CA THR A 148 -9.83 -0.95 -21.59
C THR A 148 -9.69 -2.47 -21.62
N ILE A 149 -10.23 -3.17 -20.64
CA ILE A 149 -10.20 -4.66 -20.50
C ILE A 149 -10.58 -5.38 -21.80
N ALA A 150 -11.33 -4.74 -22.70
CA ALA A 150 -11.62 -5.19 -24.05
C ALA A 150 -10.38 -5.34 -24.94
N ALA A 151 -9.41 -4.44 -24.86
CA ALA A 151 -8.18 -4.50 -25.68
C ALA A 151 -7.23 -5.63 -25.21
N ALA A 152 -7.14 -5.87 -23.90
CA ALA A 152 -6.35 -6.97 -23.35
C ALA A 152 -6.90 -8.35 -23.76
N ARG A 153 -8.21 -8.50 -23.89
CA ARG A 153 -8.84 -9.74 -24.37
C ARG A 153 -8.62 -10.01 -25.87
N VAL A 154 -8.50 -8.96 -26.67
CA VAL A 154 -8.20 -9.07 -28.11
C VAL A 154 -6.74 -9.45 -28.35
N ALA A 155 -5.80 -8.90 -27.60
CA ALA A 155 -4.39 -9.25 -27.69
C ALA A 155 -4.13 -10.71 -27.26
N ALA A 156 -4.76 -11.19 -26.20
CA ALA A 156 -4.66 -12.58 -25.75
C ALA A 156 -5.28 -13.62 -26.71
N ARG A 157 -6.20 -13.22 -27.58
CA ARG A 157 -6.77 -14.10 -28.62
C ARG A 157 -5.97 -14.18 -29.91
N LYS A 158 -5.07 -13.21 -30.17
CA LYS A 158 -4.21 -13.20 -31.36
C LYS A 158 -2.87 -13.91 -31.17
N SER A 159 -2.56 -14.34 -29.96
CA SER A 159 -1.33 -15.07 -29.60
C SER A 159 -1.56 -16.58 -29.34
N LYS A 160 -2.66 -17.15 -29.87
CA LYS A 160 -2.93 -18.59 -29.89
C LYS A 160 -3.00 -19.12 -31.30
#